data_d790c00472613ffc7465fd0c491fe205
#
_entry.id   d790c00472613ffc7465fd0c491fe205
#
_cell.length_a   1.000
_cell.length_b   1.000
_cell.length_c   1.000
_cell.angle_alpha   90.00
_cell.angle_beta   90.00
_cell.angle_gamma   90.00
#
_symmetry.space_group_name_H-M   'P 1'
#
loop_
_entity.id
_entity.type
_entity.pdbx_description
1 polymer ?
#
loop_
_entity_poly.entity_id
_entity_poly.type
_entity_poly.pdbx_seq_one_letter_code
_entity_poly.pdbx_strand_id
1 'polypeptide(L)'
;MINENIPKHVAIIMDGNGRWAKAHNKSRSYGHRSGSENVIKIVEACCELNIKYLTLYAFSTENWRRPEEEKKALFKLLKEFYKKEIKRLISNNILVKHIGDIEAFPKDTVKTIKETERETSEKCKNPILTVILALNYGFRDEMKNAVKNICKDIKNEIINIDDINETLISNYLYTKNIPDPDFIIRTSGENRLSNFLMYQASYSELYFTNILWPDFSKEDFKISINEYSNRIRRFGGL
;
A
#
# COMPACT_ATOMS: atom_id res chain seq x y z
N MET A 1 14.96 -22.54 -10.39
CA MET A 1 13.55 -22.94 -10.41
C MET A 1 12.81 -21.94 -9.54
N ILE A 2 11.83 -21.21 -10.10
CA ILE A 2 10.98 -20.31 -9.31
C ILE A 2 10.09 -21.22 -8.48
N ASN A 3 10.19 -21.08 -7.16
CA ASN A 3 9.41 -21.87 -6.21
C ASN A 3 7.92 -21.54 -6.43
N GLU A 4 7.02 -22.53 -6.47
CA GLU A 4 5.59 -22.34 -6.81
C GLU A 4 4.81 -21.50 -5.78
N ASN A 5 5.38 -21.23 -4.61
CA ASN A 5 4.75 -20.51 -3.51
C ASN A 5 5.11 -19.00 -3.54
N ILE A 6 4.59 -18.26 -4.54
CA ILE A 6 4.77 -16.81 -4.64
C ILE A 6 3.55 -16.10 -4.01
N PRO A 7 3.74 -15.04 -3.19
CA PRO A 7 2.63 -14.30 -2.61
C PRO A 7 1.81 -13.62 -3.73
N LYS A 8 0.50 -13.75 -3.67
CA LYS A 8 -0.42 -13.07 -4.59
C LYS A 8 -0.50 -11.57 -4.30
N HIS A 9 -0.44 -11.20 -3.02
CA HIS A 9 -0.50 -9.82 -2.55
C HIS A 9 0.65 -9.53 -1.59
N VAL A 10 1.47 -8.55 -1.94
CA VAL A 10 2.55 -8.03 -1.10
C VAL A 10 2.19 -6.62 -0.64
N ALA A 11 2.35 -6.34 0.66
CA ALA A 11 2.20 -5.00 1.21
C ALA A 11 3.54 -4.50 1.77
N ILE A 12 3.87 -3.22 1.56
CA ILE A 12 5.18 -2.68 1.96
C ILE A 12 5.03 -1.40 2.78
N ILE A 13 5.65 -1.40 3.96
CA ILE A 13 5.87 -0.19 4.76
C ILE A 13 7.21 0.39 4.34
N MET A 14 7.16 1.45 3.53
CA MET A 14 8.31 2.12 2.89
C MET A 14 9.02 3.06 3.89
N ASP A 15 9.64 2.49 4.91
CA ASP A 15 10.29 3.27 5.96
C ASP A 15 11.78 3.50 5.66
N GLY A 16 12.33 4.61 6.18
CA GLY A 16 13.74 4.93 6.11
C GLY A 16 14.13 6.12 5.23
N ASN A 17 13.22 6.72 4.47
CA ASN A 17 13.52 7.86 3.56
C ASN A 17 14.27 9.01 4.26
N GLY A 18 13.82 9.39 5.46
CA GLY A 18 14.45 10.48 6.21
C GLY A 18 15.82 10.11 6.79
N ARG A 19 15.99 8.87 7.25
CA ARG A 19 17.27 8.35 7.76
C ARG A 19 18.29 8.24 6.62
N TRP A 20 17.86 7.77 5.47
CA TRP A 20 18.66 7.70 4.26
C TRP A 20 19.15 9.09 3.83
N ALA A 21 18.26 10.08 3.76
CA ALA A 21 18.62 11.45 3.41
C ALA A 21 19.67 12.02 4.38
N LYS A 22 19.48 11.81 5.69
CA LYS A 22 20.46 12.24 6.71
C LYS A 22 21.82 11.59 6.51
N ALA A 23 21.87 10.28 6.24
CA ALA A 23 23.11 9.54 5.99
C ALA A 23 23.87 10.05 4.75
N HIS A 24 23.13 10.60 3.76
CA HIS A 24 23.69 11.16 2.53
C HIS A 24 23.86 12.70 2.56
N ASN A 25 23.71 13.34 3.71
CA ASN A 25 23.76 14.81 3.86
C ASN A 25 22.76 15.53 2.90
N LYS A 26 21.56 14.97 2.72
CA LYS A 26 20.49 15.50 1.88
C LYS A 26 19.28 15.93 2.70
N SER A 27 18.43 16.75 2.11
CA SER A 27 17.15 17.13 2.72
C SER A 27 16.21 15.93 2.81
N ARG A 28 15.28 15.95 3.77
CA ARG A 28 14.26 14.91 3.93
C ARG A 28 13.41 14.73 2.68
N SER A 29 13.08 15.83 1.99
CA SER A 29 12.35 15.81 0.71
C SER A 29 13.12 15.10 -0.39
N TYR A 30 14.46 15.21 -0.40
CA TYR A 30 15.29 14.44 -1.33
C TYR A 30 15.20 12.94 -1.06
N GLY A 31 15.22 12.52 0.21
CA GLY A 31 15.01 11.10 0.55
C GLY A 31 13.65 10.57 0.11
N HIS A 32 12.58 11.36 0.26
CA HIS A 32 11.26 10.98 -0.25
C HIS A 32 11.23 10.86 -1.77
N ARG A 33 11.93 11.74 -2.49
CA ARG A 33 12.08 11.65 -3.96
C ARG A 33 12.79 10.36 -4.37
N SER A 34 13.93 10.05 -3.76
CA SER A 34 14.67 8.81 -4.02
C SER A 34 13.81 7.58 -3.70
N GLY A 35 13.04 7.61 -2.59
CA GLY A 35 12.11 6.55 -2.25
C GLY A 35 10.97 6.40 -3.26
N SER A 36 10.47 7.50 -3.87
CA SER A 36 9.45 7.42 -4.91
C SER A 36 9.97 6.80 -6.22
N GLU A 37 11.22 7.06 -6.55
CA GLU A 37 11.89 6.43 -7.71
C GLU A 37 12.06 4.93 -7.49
N ASN A 38 12.29 4.50 -6.25
CA ASN A 38 12.39 3.09 -5.91
C ASN A 38 11.07 2.33 -6.07
N VAL A 39 9.92 2.99 -5.91
CA VAL A 39 8.60 2.38 -6.13
C VAL A 39 8.52 1.70 -7.49
N ILE A 40 8.99 2.36 -8.54
CA ILE A 40 8.91 1.82 -9.91
C ILE A 40 9.74 0.53 -10.05
N LYS A 41 10.92 0.47 -9.42
CA LYS A 41 11.76 -0.74 -9.45
C LYS A 41 11.04 -1.93 -8.81
N ILE A 42 10.34 -1.69 -7.70
CA ILE A 42 9.58 -2.75 -7.01
C ILE A 42 8.33 -3.13 -7.80
N VAL A 43 7.63 -2.16 -8.42
CA VAL A 43 6.52 -2.45 -9.34
C VAL A 43 6.96 -3.36 -10.48
N GLU A 44 8.11 -3.08 -11.12
CA GLU A 44 8.69 -3.94 -12.14
C GLU A 44 9.02 -5.34 -11.61
N ALA A 45 9.63 -5.43 -10.42
CA ALA A 45 9.93 -6.72 -9.81
C ALA A 45 8.65 -7.53 -9.50
N CYS A 46 7.56 -6.88 -9.07
CA CYS A 46 6.26 -7.53 -8.90
C CYS A 46 5.74 -8.11 -10.22
N CYS A 47 5.84 -7.36 -11.33
CA CYS A 47 5.45 -7.86 -12.64
C CYS A 47 6.30 -9.06 -13.08
N GLU A 48 7.63 -9.00 -12.91
CA GLU A 48 8.56 -10.09 -13.21
C GLU A 48 8.24 -11.37 -12.43
N LEU A 49 7.78 -11.23 -11.18
CA LEU A 49 7.44 -12.35 -10.29
C LEU A 49 5.95 -12.74 -10.37
N ASN A 50 5.14 -12.16 -11.26
CA ASN A 50 3.70 -12.42 -11.38
C ASN A 50 2.88 -12.15 -10.11
N ILE A 51 3.33 -11.25 -9.23
CA ILE A 51 2.57 -10.76 -8.08
C ILE A 51 1.38 -9.95 -8.60
N LYS A 52 0.18 -10.16 -8.04
CA LYS A 52 -1.07 -9.56 -8.55
C LYS A 52 -1.46 -8.27 -7.84
N TYR A 53 -1.06 -8.10 -6.60
CA TYR A 53 -1.38 -6.92 -5.79
C TYR A 53 -0.15 -6.44 -5.05
N LEU A 54 0.07 -5.12 -5.09
CA LEU A 54 1.13 -4.45 -4.34
C LEU A 54 0.52 -3.27 -3.58
N THR A 55 0.44 -3.36 -2.25
CA THR A 55 -0.01 -2.24 -1.41
C THR A 55 1.19 -1.51 -0.80
N LEU A 56 1.24 -0.20 -1.00
CA LEU A 56 2.35 0.66 -0.54
C LEU A 56 1.84 1.66 0.50
N TYR A 57 2.44 1.68 1.70
CA TYR A 57 2.09 2.63 2.75
C TYR A 57 2.74 3.98 2.48
N ALA A 58 2.05 4.83 1.69
CA ALA A 58 2.61 6.07 1.18
C ALA A 58 2.36 7.28 2.12
N PHE A 59 1.20 7.35 2.79
CA PHE A 59 0.88 8.42 3.74
C PHE A 59 -0.07 7.91 4.83
N SER A 60 0.42 7.85 6.07
CA SER A 60 -0.41 7.41 7.20
C SER A 60 -1.18 8.59 7.84
N THR A 61 -2.24 8.28 8.59
CA THR A 61 -2.98 9.28 9.38
C THR A 61 -2.08 10.01 10.38
N GLU A 62 -1.05 9.36 10.91
CA GLU A 62 -0.07 9.97 11.81
C GLU A 62 0.84 10.99 11.13
N ASN A 63 0.98 10.92 9.80
CA ASN A 63 1.83 11.84 9.02
C ASN A 63 1.27 13.27 8.98
N TRP A 64 0.02 13.49 9.36
CA TRP A 64 -0.53 14.85 9.55
C TRP A 64 0.22 15.65 10.62
N ARG A 65 0.90 14.99 11.56
CA ARG A 65 1.73 15.65 12.59
C ARG A 65 3.07 16.18 12.05
N ARG A 66 3.41 15.87 10.78
CA ARG A 66 4.64 16.37 10.15
C ARG A 66 4.56 17.89 9.89
N PRO A 67 5.71 18.59 9.80
CA PRO A 67 5.75 19.99 9.41
C PRO A 67 5.01 20.25 8.09
N GLU A 68 4.36 21.41 7.97
CA GLU A 68 3.57 21.76 6.79
C GLU A 68 4.36 21.70 5.47
N GLU A 69 5.62 22.14 5.51
CA GLU A 69 6.50 22.10 4.34
C GLU A 69 6.79 20.67 3.86
N GLU A 70 6.97 19.74 4.81
CA GLU A 70 7.15 18.32 4.47
C GLU A 70 5.89 17.76 3.84
N LYS A 71 4.71 18.04 4.39
CA LYS A 71 3.42 17.60 3.82
C LYS A 71 3.21 18.16 2.42
N LYS A 72 3.44 19.46 2.21
CA LYS A 72 3.36 20.08 0.88
C LYS A 72 4.31 19.43 -0.12
N ALA A 73 5.54 19.11 0.30
CA ALA A 73 6.52 18.42 -0.56
C ALA A 73 6.04 17.01 -0.92
N LEU A 74 5.44 16.26 0.02
CA LEU A 74 4.88 14.93 -0.22
C LEU A 74 3.71 14.98 -1.20
N PHE A 75 2.76 15.92 -1.05
CA PHE A 75 1.65 16.06 -2.00
C PHE A 75 2.12 16.46 -3.40
N LYS A 76 3.12 17.34 -3.48
CA LYS A 76 3.75 17.69 -4.76
C LYS A 76 4.39 16.46 -5.40
N LEU A 77 5.17 15.71 -4.64
CA LEU A 77 5.84 14.50 -5.11
C LEU A 77 4.85 13.44 -5.59
N LEU A 78 3.75 13.24 -4.87
CA LEU A 78 2.68 12.31 -5.25
C LEU A 78 2.07 12.69 -6.62
N LYS A 79 1.77 13.98 -6.83
CA LYS A 79 1.27 14.47 -8.12
C LYS A 79 2.27 14.33 -9.25
N GLU A 80 3.55 14.65 -8.99
CA GLU A 80 4.63 14.47 -9.96
C GLU A 80 4.78 13.01 -10.36
N PHE A 81 4.76 12.10 -9.38
CA PHE A 81 4.82 10.66 -9.59
C PHE A 81 3.69 10.18 -10.50
N TYR A 82 2.44 10.48 -10.18
CA TYR A 82 1.31 10.09 -11.01
C TYR A 82 1.43 10.60 -12.44
N LYS A 83 1.69 11.90 -12.62
CA LYS A 83 1.83 12.51 -13.95
C LYS A 83 2.95 11.89 -14.78
N LYS A 84 4.06 11.55 -14.14
CA LYS A 84 5.23 10.98 -14.82
C LYS A 84 4.99 9.53 -15.23
N GLU A 85 4.38 8.74 -14.32
CA GLU A 85 4.36 7.29 -14.47
C GLU A 85 3.05 6.75 -15.09
N ILE A 86 1.97 7.55 -15.16
CA ILE A 86 0.66 7.05 -15.61
C ILE A 86 0.70 6.38 -17.00
N LYS A 87 1.40 6.97 -17.96
CA LYS A 87 1.52 6.40 -19.32
C LYS A 87 2.21 5.04 -19.29
N ARG A 88 3.28 4.92 -18.48
CA ARG A 88 4.03 3.68 -18.30
C ARG A 88 3.22 2.62 -17.60
N LEU A 89 2.46 2.99 -16.56
CA LEU A 89 1.58 2.06 -15.84
C LEU A 89 0.52 1.49 -16.78
N ILE A 90 -0.14 2.34 -17.57
CA ILE A 90 -1.14 1.93 -18.55
C ILE A 90 -0.53 1.03 -19.64
N SER A 91 0.61 1.40 -20.22
CA SER A 91 1.26 0.59 -21.26
C SER A 91 1.70 -0.78 -20.79
N ASN A 92 1.95 -0.94 -19.49
CA ASN A 92 2.25 -2.22 -18.86
C ASN A 92 1.01 -2.90 -18.24
N ASN A 93 -0.20 -2.43 -18.55
CA ASN A 93 -1.47 -2.98 -18.03
C ASN A 93 -1.50 -3.07 -16.49
N ILE A 94 -1.06 -2.00 -15.81
CA ILE A 94 -1.03 -1.88 -14.36
C ILE A 94 -2.18 -0.98 -13.90
N LEU A 95 -3.06 -1.53 -13.07
CA LEU A 95 -4.15 -0.79 -12.44
C LEU A 95 -3.64 -0.08 -11.18
N VAL A 96 -4.05 1.18 -10.99
CA VAL A 96 -3.77 1.94 -9.77
C VAL A 96 -5.06 2.14 -8.97
N LYS A 97 -4.98 1.91 -7.67
CA LYS A 97 -6.05 2.19 -6.70
C LYS A 97 -5.47 2.91 -5.49
N HIS A 98 -6.32 3.53 -4.69
CA HIS A 98 -5.95 3.97 -3.35
C HIS A 98 -6.86 3.32 -2.29
N ILE A 99 -6.38 3.30 -1.06
CA ILE A 99 -7.14 3.03 0.16
C ILE A 99 -6.86 4.14 1.17
N GLY A 100 -7.85 4.46 2.00
CA GLY A 100 -7.81 5.55 2.97
C GLY A 100 -8.67 6.75 2.56
N ASP A 101 -8.75 7.74 3.44
CA ASP A 101 -9.60 8.94 3.26
C ASP A 101 -8.77 10.09 2.67
N ILE A 102 -8.84 10.28 1.37
CA ILE A 102 -8.10 11.33 0.65
C ILE A 102 -8.81 12.70 0.66
N GLU A 103 -10.05 12.81 1.16
CA GLU A 103 -10.79 14.07 1.11
C GLU A 103 -10.15 15.20 1.95
N ALA A 104 -9.32 14.82 2.93
CA ALA A 104 -8.51 15.76 3.69
C ALA A 104 -7.29 16.33 2.93
N PHE A 105 -6.95 15.78 1.76
CA PHE A 105 -5.82 16.24 0.94
C PHE A 105 -6.18 17.53 0.17
N PRO A 106 -5.17 18.29 -0.32
CA PRO A 106 -5.42 19.42 -1.23
C PRO A 106 -6.26 18.98 -2.44
N LYS A 107 -7.23 19.80 -2.83
CA LYS A 107 -8.20 19.47 -3.90
C LYS A 107 -7.55 19.03 -5.23
N ASP A 108 -6.44 19.67 -5.59
CA ASP A 108 -5.68 19.33 -6.79
C ASP A 108 -4.98 17.95 -6.68
N THR A 109 -4.58 17.56 -5.47
CA THR A 109 -4.03 16.24 -5.19
C THR A 109 -5.12 15.16 -5.27
N VAL A 110 -6.28 15.39 -4.65
CA VAL A 110 -7.46 14.51 -4.75
C VAL A 110 -7.87 14.31 -6.21
N LYS A 111 -7.95 15.41 -6.97
CA LYS A 111 -8.26 15.36 -8.41
C LYS A 111 -7.27 14.45 -9.16
N THR A 112 -5.97 14.64 -8.95
CA THR A 112 -4.93 13.82 -9.62
C THR A 112 -5.07 12.34 -9.28
N ILE A 113 -5.33 11.99 -8.01
CA ILE A 113 -5.53 10.59 -7.59
C ILE A 113 -6.73 9.98 -8.31
N LYS A 114 -7.90 10.64 -8.25
CA LYS A 114 -9.15 10.16 -8.86
C LYS A 114 -9.03 10.03 -10.39
N GLU A 115 -8.37 10.97 -11.05
CA GLU A 115 -8.11 10.91 -12.50
C GLU A 115 -7.21 9.72 -12.86
N THR A 116 -6.15 9.47 -12.10
CA THR A 116 -5.25 8.33 -12.33
C THR A 116 -5.98 6.99 -12.17
N GLU A 117 -6.78 6.85 -11.12
CA GLU A 117 -7.59 5.63 -10.92
C GLU A 117 -8.57 5.41 -12.06
N ARG A 118 -9.29 6.45 -12.45
CA ARG A 118 -10.22 6.38 -13.57
C ARG A 118 -9.52 5.97 -14.86
N GLU A 119 -8.44 6.66 -15.23
CA GLU A 119 -7.73 6.38 -16.48
C GLU A 119 -7.15 4.97 -16.53
N THR A 120 -6.56 4.48 -15.42
CA THR A 120 -6.02 3.12 -15.38
C THR A 120 -7.15 2.09 -15.38
N SER A 121 -8.28 2.34 -14.70
CA SER A 121 -9.45 1.45 -14.70
C SER A 121 -10.11 1.34 -16.08
N GLU A 122 -10.17 2.44 -16.83
CA GLU A 122 -10.73 2.45 -18.19
C GLU A 122 -9.84 1.71 -19.18
N LYS A 123 -8.51 1.83 -19.06
CA LYS A 123 -7.54 1.33 -20.03
C LYS A 123 -6.96 -0.04 -19.70
N CYS A 124 -6.90 -0.43 -18.41
CA CYS A 124 -6.34 -1.71 -17.96
C CYS A 124 -7.47 -2.71 -17.64
N LYS A 125 -7.98 -3.42 -18.64
CA LYS A 125 -9.15 -4.32 -18.46
C LYS A 125 -8.83 -5.61 -17.71
N ASN A 126 -7.65 -6.20 -17.94
CA ASN A 126 -7.16 -7.40 -17.24
C ASN A 126 -5.78 -7.09 -16.69
N PRO A 127 -5.66 -6.33 -15.59
CA PRO A 127 -4.37 -5.86 -15.11
C PRO A 127 -3.47 -7.03 -14.69
N ILE A 128 -2.20 -6.94 -15.08
CA ILE A 128 -1.18 -7.91 -14.64
C ILE A 128 -0.80 -7.68 -13.18
N LEU A 129 -0.91 -6.41 -12.72
CA LEU A 129 -0.64 -5.97 -11.35
C LEU A 129 -1.63 -4.86 -10.98
N THR A 130 -2.14 -4.90 -9.76
CA THR A 130 -2.85 -3.78 -9.14
C THR A 130 -1.95 -3.15 -8.07
N VAL A 131 -1.55 -1.89 -8.28
CA VAL A 131 -0.81 -1.09 -7.29
C VAL A 131 -1.81 -0.30 -6.45
N ILE A 132 -1.76 -0.49 -5.13
CA ILE A 132 -2.64 0.15 -4.16
C ILE A 132 -1.81 1.11 -3.30
N LEU A 133 -2.14 2.40 -3.33
CA LEU A 133 -1.49 3.37 -2.46
C LEU A 133 -2.35 3.61 -1.22
N ALA A 134 -1.82 3.27 -0.04
CA ALA A 134 -2.44 3.62 1.23
C ALA A 134 -2.14 5.10 1.53
N LEU A 135 -3.17 5.95 1.35
CA LEU A 135 -3.11 7.41 1.40
C LEU A 135 -4.04 7.94 2.48
N ASN A 136 -3.51 8.69 3.44
CA ASN A 136 -4.24 9.07 4.65
C ASN A 136 -4.91 7.85 5.28
N TYR A 137 -4.14 6.76 5.33
CA TYR A 137 -4.60 5.48 5.81
C TYR A 137 -4.09 5.22 7.25
N GLY A 138 -4.91 4.56 8.03
CA GLY A 138 -4.59 3.96 9.31
C GLY A 138 -5.71 3.02 9.70
N PHE A 139 -5.38 1.80 10.13
CA PHE A 139 -6.38 0.78 10.46
C PHE A 139 -7.41 1.26 11.49
N ARG A 140 -6.99 1.99 12.53
CA ARG A 140 -7.91 2.51 13.56
C ARG A 140 -8.93 3.49 12.98
N ASP A 141 -8.53 4.28 11.98
CA ASP A 141 -9.44 5.19 11.27
C ASP A 141 -10.35 4.42 10.31
N GLU A 142 -9.81 3.49 9.57
CA GLU A 142 -10.57 2.57 8.71
C GLU A 142 -11.66 1.84 9.49
N MET A 143 -11.30 1.21 10.62
CA MET A 143 -12.25 0.49 11.49
C MET A 143 -13.33 1.42 12.04
N LYS A 144 -12.95 2.61 12.53
CA LYS A 144 -13.91 3.62 12.98
C LYS A 144 -14.93 3.96 11.88
N ASN A 145 -14.47 4.14 10.64
CA ASN A 145 -15.34 4.47 9.51
C ASN A 145 -16.21 3.28 9.09
N ALA A 146 -15.66 2.06 9.09
CA ALA A 146 -16.43 0.84 8.81
C ALA A 146 -17.58 0.67 9.83
N VAL A 147 -17.29 0.78 11.12
CA VAL A 147 -18.31 0.69 12.18
C VAL A 147 -19.39 1.77 12.03
N LYS A 148 -19.00 3.02 11.74
CA LYS A 148 -19.99 4.10 11.52
C LYS A 148 -20.91 3.81 10.32
N ASN A 149 -20.36 3.30 9.23
CA ASN A 149 -21.14 2.96 8.04
C ASN A 149 -22.07 1.77 8.30
N ILE A 150 -21.61 0.72 8.98
CA ILE A 150 -22.44 -0.41 9.40
C ILE A 150 -23.61 0.08 10.26
N CYS A 151 -23.34 0.87 11.31
CA CYS A 151 -24.38 1.43 12.16
C CYS A 151 -25.39 2.31 11.40
N LYS A 152 -24.91 3.08 10.40
CA LYS A 152 -25.77 3.90 9.55
C LYS A 152 -26.69 3.02 8.70
N ASP A 153 -26.17 1.94 8.12
CA ASP A 153 -26.93 1.05 7.26
C ASP A 153 -27.93 0.19 8.07
N ILE A 154 -27.60 -0.19 9.31
CA ILE A 154 -28.56 -0.79 10.26
C ILE A 154 -29.69 0.21 10.57
N LYS A 155 -29.36 1.45 10.88
CA LYS A 155 -30.38 2.49 11.18
C LYS A 155 -31.30 2.76 9.98
N ASN A 156 -30.80 2.59 8.76
CA ASN A 156 -31.55 2.77 7.52
C ASN A 156 -32.22 1.47 7.03
N GLU A 157 -32.23 0.41 7.84
CA GLU A 157 -32.84 -0.91 7.55
C GLU A 157 -32.29 -1.57 6.28
N ILE A 158 -31.05 -1.22 5.85
CA ILE A 158 -30.36 -1.82 4.71
C ILE A 158 -29.78 -3.18 5.08
N ILE A 159 -29.28 -3.34 6.31
CA ILE A 159 -28.76 -4.57 6.90
C ILE A 159 -29.32 -4.76 8.31
N ASN A 160 -29.36 -6.01 8.81
CA ASN A 160 -29.72 -6.32 10.19
C ASN A 160 -28.46 -6.53 11.04
N ILE A 161 -28.59 -6.35 12.35
CA ILE A 161 -27.48 -6.59 13.28
C ILE A 161 -26.98 -8.04 13.22
N ASP A 162 -27.88 -8.99 12.96
CA ASP A 162 -27.56 -10.42 12.87
C ASP A 162 -26.81 -10.78 11.58
N ASP A 163 -26.76 -9.89 10.58
CA ASP A 163 -25.98 -10.06 9.35
C ASP A 163 -24.49 -9.78 9.56
N ILE A 164 -24.10 -9.22 10.73
CA ILE A 164 -22.73 -8.85 11.01
C ILE A 164 -21.86 -10.09 11.16
N ASN A 165 -20.97 -10.30 10.18
CA ASN A 165 -19.98 -11.35 10.16
C ASN A 165 -18.66 -10.82 9.55
N GLU A 166 -17.61 -11.63 9.50
CA GLU A 166 -16.29 -11.22 8.97
C GLU A 166 -16.35 -10.73 7.52
N THR A 167 -17.18 -11.38 6.70
CA THR A 167 -17.36 -11.00 5.29
C THR A 167 -18.03 -9.64 5.17
N LEU A 168 -19.07 -9.38 5.96
CA LEU A 168 -19.74 -8.09 5.98
C LEU A 168 -18.76 -7.00 6.43
N ILE A 169 -18.03 -7.20 7.53
CA ILE A 169 -17.02 -6.26 8.01
C ILE A 169 -16.01 -5.94 6.90
N SER A 170 -15.45 -6.96 6.26
CA SER A 170 -14.50 -6.80 5.14
C SER A 170 -15.07 -5.94 4.00
N ASN A 171 -16.37 -6.02 3.73
CA ASN A 171 -17.05 -5.21 2.72
C ASN A 171 -17.20 -3.73 3.08
N TYR A 172 -17.00 -3.36 4.35
CA TYR A 172 -17.01 -1.97 4.82
C TYR A 172 -15.61 -1.38 5.01
N LEU A 173 -14.56 -2.20 4.87
CA LEU A 173 -13.18 -1.72 4.88
C LEU A 173 -12.81 -1.03 3.57
N TYR A 174 -11.78 -0.17 3.59
CA TYR A 174 -11.24 0.45 2.39
C TYR A 174 -10.67 -0.57 1.40
N THR A 175 -10.32 -1.76 1.89
CA THR A 175 -9.80 -2.88 1.10
C THR A 175 -10.86 -3.77 0.47
N LYS A 176 -12.13 -3.34 0.48
CA LYS A 176 -13.21 -4.07 -0.20
C LYS A 176 -12.81 -4.49 -1.62
N ASN A 177 -13.02 -5.76 -1.96
CA ASN A 177 -12.63 -6.37 -3.24
C ASN A 177 -11.11 -6.40 -3.52
N ILE A 178 -10.28 -6.22 -2.52
CA ILE A 178 -8.84 -6.44 -2.56
C ILE A 178 -8.56 -7.63 -1.65
N PRO A 179 -7.85 -8.68 -2.10
CA PRO A 179 -7.50 -9.79 -1.21
C PRO A 179 -6.56 -9.31 -0.10
N ASP A 180 -6.62 -9.97 1.04
CA ASP A 180 -5.70 -9.71 2.13
C ASP A 180 -4.24 -9.95 1.70
N PRO A 181 -3.26 -9.23 2.27
CA PRO A 181 -1.86 -9.43 1.93
C PRO A 181 -1.36 -10.79 2.45
N ASP A 182 -0.71 -11.54 1.58
CA ASP A 182 0.00 -12.76 1.98
C ASP A 182 1.29 -12.44 2.73
N PHE A 183 1.92 -11.31 2.36
CA PHE A 183 3.25 -10.95 2.80
C PHE A 183 3.37 -9.45 3.06
N ILE A 184 3.87 -9.07 4.22
CA ILE A 184 4.11 -7.66 4.59
C ILE A 184 5.60 -7.47 4.82
N ILE A 185 6.18 -6.55 4.06
CA ILE A 185 7.58 -6.16 4.17
C ILE A 185 7.67 -4.80 4.87
N ARG A 186 8.57 -4.67 5.85
CA ARG A 186 8.95 -3.36 6.39
C ARG A 186 10.44 -3.17 6.31
N THR A 187 10.86 -2.05 5.72
CA THR A 187 12.25 -1.62 5.61
C THR A 187 12.68 -0.83 6.85
N SER A 188 13.99 -0.65 7.03
CA SER A 188 14.63 0.25 8.01
C SER A 188 14.75 -0.24 9.46
N GLY A 189 14.64 -1.56 9.69
CA GLY A 189 14.96 -2.15 11.00
C GLY A 189 13.90 -1.99 12.10
N GLU A 190 12.68 -1.54 11.73
CA GLU A 190 11.60 -1.36 12.68
C GLU A 190 10.62 -2.55 12.61
N ASN A 191 10.45 -3.26 13.72
CA ASN A 191 9.66 -4.51 13.80
C ASN A 191 8.25 -4.24 14.34
N ARG A 192 7.43 -3.54 13.58
CA ARG A 192 6.02 -3.22 13.91
C ARG A 192 5.24 -2.84 12.65
N LEU A 193 3.92 -2.98 12.66
CA LEU A 193 3.04 -2.65 11.53
C LEU A 193 2.59 -1.18 11.50
N SER A 194 2.72 -0.46 12.59
CA SER A 194 2.42 0.97 12.68
C SER A 194 1.03 1.33 12.13
N ASN A 195 0.00 0.63 12.59
CA ASN A 195 -1.40 0.88 12.20
C ASN A 195 -1.70 0.60 10.70
N PHE A 196 -0.89 -0.26 10.05
CA PHE A 196 -1.04 -0.63 8.66
C PHE A 196 -1.70 -1.99 8.51
N LEU A 197 -2.83 -2.04 7.83
CA LEU A 197 -3.59 -3.25 7.43
C LEU A 197 -3.78 -4.28 8.57
N MET A 198 -4.06 -3.84 9.81
CA MET A 198 -4.06 -4.71 10.99
C MET A 198 -5.10 -5.84 10.92
N TYR A 199 -6.29 -5.58 10.36
CA TYR A 199 -7.32 -6.59 10.14
C TYR A 199 -6.90 -7.56 9.03
N GLN A 200 -6.48 -7.01 7.92
CA GLN A 200 -6.10 -7.76 6.74
C GLN A 200 -4.81 -8.57 6.92
N ALA A 201 -3.97 -8.15 7.89
CA ALA A 201 -2.69 -8.80 8.20
C ALA A 201 -2.80 -10.06 9.07
N SER A 202 -4.01 -10.46 9.45
CA SER A 202 -4.24 -11.52 10.45
C SER A 202 -3.51 -12.83 10.15
N TYR A 203 -3.31 -13.15 8.89
CA TYR A 203 -2.58 -14.35 8.42
C TYR A 203 -1.42 -14.02 7.49
N SER A 204 -0.99 -12.76 7.44
CA SER A 204 0.16 -12.36 6.62
C SER A 204 1.48 -12.83 7.24
N GLU A 205 2.38 -13.31 6.41
CA GLU A 205 3.78 -13.46 6.79
C GLU A 205 4.46 -12.10 6.87
N LEU A 206 5.33 -11.90 7.86
CA LEU A 206 6.02 -10.62 8.09
C LEU A 206 7.52 -10.75 7.78
N TYR A 207 8.06 -9.75 7.12
CA TYR A 207 9.49 -9.63 6.83
C TYR A 207 10.00 -8.25 7.22
N PHE A 208 11.03 -8.20 8.04
CA PHE A 208 11.65 -6.98 8.51
C PHE A 208 13.11 -6.94 8.04
N THR A 209 13.55 -5.83 7.45
CA THR A 209 14.92 -5.65 7.00
C THR A 209 15.49 -4.32 7.48
N ASN A 210 16.79 -4.30 7.74
CA ASN A 210 17.52 -3.09 8.14
C ASN A 210 17.77 -2.13 6.96
N ILE A 211 17.60 -2.59 5.72
CA ILE A 211 17.82 -1.77 4.52
C ILE A 211 16.83 -0.60 4.53
N LEU A 212 17.29 0.61 4.27
CA LEU A 212 16.44 1.78 4.15
C LEU A 212 15.71 1.77 2.81
N TRP A 213 14.46 2.25 2.78
CA TRP A 213 13.61 2.13 1.59
C TRP A 213 14.26 2.59 0.26
N PRO A 214 14.97 3.75 0.17
CA PRO A 214 15.61 4.15 -1.08
C PRO A 214 16.66 3.16 -1.61
N ASP A 215 17.29 2.39 -0.71
CA ASP A 215 18.33 1.41 -1.04
C ASP A 215 17.79 -0.01 -1.20
N PHE A 216 16.51 -0.26 -0.86
CA PHE A 216 15.88 -1.57 -0.97
C PHE A 216 15.71 -1.95 -2.45
N SER A 217 16.65 -2.70 -2.98
CA SER A 217 16.76 -3.03 -4.39
C SER A 217 15.75 -4.07 -4.89
N LYS A 218 15.66 -4.28 -6.21
CA LYS A 218 14.91 -5.40 -6.80
C LYS A 218 15.43 -6.75 -6.29
N GLU A 219 16.73 -6.87 -6.08
CA GLU A 219 17.37 -8.09 -5.59
C GLU A 219 17.00 -8.35 -4.14
N ASP A 220 16.98 -7.32 -3.28
CA ASP A 220 16.52 -7.45 -1.89
C ASP A 220 15.04 -7.86 -1.84
N PHE A 221 14.22 -7.31 -2.74
CA PHE A 221 12.83 -7.73 -2.88
C PHE A 221 12.71 -9.20 -3.30
N LYS A 222 13.46 -9.64 -4.31
CA LYS A 222 13.49 -11.05 -4.74
C LYS A 222 13.96 -11.99 -3.62
N ILE A 223 14.95 -11.57 -2.83
CA ILE A 223 15.41 -12.32 -1.65
C ILE A 223 14.27 -12.46 -0.65
N SER A 224 13.52 -11.37 -0.35
CA SER A 224 12.39 -11.42 0.57
C SER A 224 11.27 -12.36 0.07
N ILE A 225 10.98 -12.36 -1.23
CA ILE A 225 10.00 -13.27 -1.84
C ILE A 225 10.47 -14.71 -1.77
N ASN A 226 11.75 -14.98 -2.00
CA ASN A 226 12.31 -16.32 -1.85
C ASN A 226 12.22 -16.81 -0.40
N GLU A 227 12.45 -15.94 0.58
CA GLU A 227 12.26 -16.28 1.99
C GLU A 227 10.78 -16.63 2.29
N TYR A 228 9.82 -15.84 1.80
CA TYR A 228 8.41 -16.17 1.89
C TYR A 228 8.11 -17.55 1.28
N SER A 229 8.63 -17.84 0.09
CA SER A 229 8.40 -19.09 -0.64
C SER A 229 8.85 -20.34 0.12
N ASN A 230 9.82 -20.18 1.02
CA ASN A 230 10.33 -21.26 1.86
C ASN A 230 9.56 -21.46 3.17
N ARG A 231 8.59 -20.59 3.47
CA ARG A 231 7.78 -20.70 4.69
C ARG A 231 6.62 -21.68 4.50
N ILE A 232 6.31 -22.43 5.53
CA ILE A 232 5.14 -23.32 5.58
C ILE A 232 4.01 -22.56 6.27
N ARG A 233 2.96 -22.23 5.52
CA ARG A 233 1.76 -21.51 6.05
C ARG A 233 0.73 -22.54 6.51
N ARG A 234 0.45 -22.59 7.80
CA ARG A 234 -0.46 -23.59 8.41
C ARG A 234 -1.87 -23.09 8.62
N PHE A 235 -2.14 -21.79 8.61
CA PHE A 235 -3.45 -21.16 8.80
C PHE A 235 -4.23 -21.70 10.03
N GLY A 236 -3.52 -22.04 11.11
CA GLY A 236 -4.11 -22.62 12.31
C GLY A 236 -4.42 -24.13 12.22
N GLY A 237 -4.07 -24.79 11.11
CA GLY A 237 -4.14 -26.25 10.95
C GLY A 237 -2.88 -26.96 11.47
N LEU A 238 -2.93 -28.31 11.57
CA LEU A 238 -1.79 -29.18 11.92
C LEU A 238 -0.80 -29.32 10.76
#